data_179b78f292174e6696388de091f2edba
#
_entry.id   179b78f292174e6696388de091f2edba
#
_cell.length_a   1.000
_cell.length_b   1.000
_cell.length_c   1.000
_cell.angle_alpha   90.00
_cell.angle_beta   90.00
_cell.angle_gamma   90.00
#
_symmetry.space_group_name_H-M   'P 1'
#
loop_
_entity.id
_entity.type
_entity.pdbx_description
1 polymer ?
#
loop_
_entity_poly.entity_id
_entity_poly.type
_entity_poly.pdbx_seq_one_letter_code
_entity_poly.pdbx_strand_id
1 'polypeptide(L)'
;MSFRSLVILACLLIFSPSIVAQGTDASKAVVKTAAGNNKPARDPEAERILNERRASAQSLLINLAADARNFDDLTLRSRTQVRIADVLWEADKERARTMFRAAWDAAEIADKEGRERLQQDIGQQQNKTGSRGYAVTLPPGIRREVLRLAAQRDRALGEELLGKYKEQTEREAADVKNASRNALGVDERISQRLILAGQLLDAGDTERAIQFADPVLGDINMQSIDFLSTLREKDSAAADQRYAAMLATAPTNPQSDANTVSMLSSYIFTPHLYLAFQGAGFSTSQMSGTLAPLDIPAGLRDAFFRTAASILLRPLATPGQDQTTAGPDGQYLVIKRLLPLFEKYAPQEITTSLRAQLEALASVASNDAQQRDDESLKKGLGPEKPASDREQALLDRIDHAKTSAERDQLNLQLALFLAGKGDMRARDYVNKIDDTDTRNSARAYVDGSMASQAISKKDTDRALEFARTGELTHLQTSWLLAQAAKLLVKTDRDRALSLIDDAASEARRIDRSDPDSPRAFFGLANALLALNRAGAWDAMSEAIKASNSAEKFSGEDGHLSLRLLTKGMNAVSSNPVADFDVAGIFAALTTEDYEQALDLARGFEHEAPRANAVIAIARSVLEEKKN
;
A
#
# COMPACT_ATOMS: atom_id res chain seq x y z
N MET A 1 -3.86 -0.66 12.42
CA MET A 1 -5.17 -0.57 11.72
C MET A 1 -4.95 0.21 10.46
N SER A 2 -5.10 -0.45 9.34
CA SER A 2 -4.68 0.05 8.03
C SER A 2 -5.74 0.96 7.42
N PHE A 3 -5.41 2.22 7.15
CA PHE A 3 -6.23 3.22 6.47
C PHE A 3 -6.32 3.01 4.93
N ARG A 4 -5.94 1.84 4.43
CA ARG A 4 -5.92 1.55 2.98
C ARG A 4 -7.24 1.05 2.37
N SER A 5 -8.30 0.93 3.13
CA SER A 5 -9.55 0.28 2.66
C SER A 5 -10.67 1.22 2.22
N LEU A 6 -10.42 2.48 1.85
CA LEU A 6 -11.52 3.40 1.54
C LEU A 6 -11.39 4.17 0.21
N VAL A 7 -10.70 3.65 -0.78
CA VAL A 7 -10.66 4.27 -2.13
C VAL A 7 -11.35 3.43 -3.21
N ILE A 8 -11.91 2.28 -2.88
CA ILE A 8 -12.64 1.44 -3.86
C ILE A 8 -14.08 1.28 -3.38
N LEU A 9 -14.89 2.31 -3.48
CA LEU A 9 -16.36 2.17 -3.53
C LEU A 9 -17.03 3.44 -4.06
N ALA A 10 -16.91 3.69 -5.33
CA ALA A 10 -17.76 4.65 -6.04
C ALA A 10 -18.00 4.20 -7.49
N CYS A 11 -18.37 2.93 -7.69
CA CYS A 11 -19.02 2.46 -8.90
C CYS A 11 -20.04 1.40 -8.48
N LEU A 12 -21.22 1.81 -8.07
CA LEU A 12 -22.37 0.95 -7.81
C LEU A 12 -23.58 1.50 -8.51
N LEU A 13 -23.89 0.85 -9.64
CA LEU A 13 -25.05 -0.04 -9.83
C LEU A 13 -26.40 0.62 -9.50
N ILE A 14 -26.99 1.13 -10.55
CA ILE A 14 -28.46 1.33 -10.64
C ILE A 14 -29.06 0.00 -11.09
N PHE A 15 -29.62 -0.77 -10.16
CA PHE A 15 -30.52 -1.87 -10.46
C PHE A 15 -31.94 -1.32 -10.54
N SER A 16 -32.55 -1.42 -11.70
CA SER A 16 -34.01 -1.27 -11.89
C SER A 16 -34.66 -2.63 -11.78
N PRO A 17 -35.76 -2.79 -11.03
CA PRO A 17 -36.49 -4.05 -10.96
C PRO A 17 -37.38 -4.24 -12.20
N SER A 18 -37.21 -5.36 -12.87
CA SER A 18 -38.11 -5.80 -13.95
C SER A 18 -39.37 -6.41 -13.35
N ILE A 19 -40.50 -5.82 -13.69
CA ILE A 19 -41.84 -6.36 -13.42
C ILE A 19 -42.14 -7.45 -14.48
N VAL A 20 -42.43 -8.65 -14.01
CA VAL A 20 -42.93 -9.77 -14.79
C VAL A 20 -44.44 -9.56 -15.02
N ALA A 21 -44.85 -9.44 -16.29
CA ALA A 21 -46.25 -9.60 -16.69
C ALA A 21 -46.35 -10.80 -17.63
N GLN A 22 -47.09 -11.80 -17.22
CA GLN A 22 -47.54 -12.92 -18.07
C GLN A 22 -48.71 -12.46 -18.98
N GLY A 23 -48.70 -12.92 -20.21
CA GLY A 23 -49.88 -12.73 -21.09
C GLY A 23 -49.67 -13.23 -22.53
N THR A 24 -50.05 -14.48 -22.76
CA THR A 24 -50.73 -15.10 -23.93
C THR A 24 -50.28 -14.86 -25.38
N ASP A 25 -50.14 -15.99 -26.06
CA ASP A 25 -49.98 -16.30 -27.48
C ASP A 25 -50.69 -15.39 -28.50
N ALA A 26 -49.96 -15.03 -29.55
CA ALA A 26 -50.47 -14.98 -30.93
C ALA A 26 -49.30 -14.93 -31.93
N SER A 27 -49.21 -15.94 -32.74
CA SER A 27 -48.35 -16.07 -33.91
C SER A 27 -48.52 -14.94 -34.90
N LYS A 28 -47.44 -14.24 -35.28
CA LYS A 28 -47.30 -13.60 -36.61
C LYS A 28 -45.83 -13.53 -37.01
N ALA A 29 -45.57 -14.07 -38.18
CA ALA A 29 -44.30 -13.99 -38.86
C ALA A 29 -43.81 -12.54 -38.97
N VAL A 30 -42.63 -12.21 -38.45
CA VAL A 30 -41.96 -10.93 -38.67
C VAL A 30 -40.65 -11.18 -39.41
N VAL A 31 -40.60 -10.57 -40.56
CA VAL A 31 -39.44 -10.37 -41.42
C VAL A 31 -38.24 -9.89 -40.60
N LYS A 32 -37.14 -10.63 -40.65
CA LYS A 32 -35.83 -10.17 -40.12
C LYS A 32 -35.31 -9.02 -40.96
N THR A 33 -35.60 -7.80 -40.55
CA THR A 33 -34.78 -6.65 -40.93
C THR A 33 -33.50 -6.68 -40.06
N ALA A 34 -32.36 -6.83 -40.72
CA ALA A 34 -31.06 -6.69 -40.12
C ALA A 34 -30.94 -5.27 -39.52
N ALA A 35 -30.99 -5.15 -38.21
CA ALA A 35 -30.60 -3.92 -37.51
C ALA A 35 -29.09 -3.74 -37.67
N GLY A 36 -28.70 -2.93 -38.62
CA GLY A 36 -27.33 -2.46 -38.76
C GLY A 36 -26.94 -1.72 -37.49
N ASN A 37 -25.82 -2.11 -36.92
CA ASN A 37 -25.12 -1.39 -35.85
C ASN A 37 -24.63 -0.03 -36.40
N ASN A 38 -25.51 0.95 -36.52
CA ASN A 38 -25.15 2.33 -36.81
C ASN A 38 -24.62 2.94 -35.49
N LYS A 39 -23.33 2.74 -35.17
CA LYS A 39 -22.63 3.72 -34.37
C LYS A 39 -22.72 5.06 -35.09
N PRO A 40 -23.12 6.17 -34.42
CA PRO A 40 -23.12 7.47 -35.05
C PRO A 40 -21.75 7.71 -35.67
N ALA A 41 -21.70 8.06 -36.96
CA ALA A 41 -20.46 8.44 -37.64
C ALA A 41 -19.88 9.63 -36.88
N ARG A 42 -18.64 9.50 -36.40
CA ARG A 42 -17.91 10.60 -35.77
C ARG A 42 -17.77 11.74 -36.76
N ASP A 43 -17.87 12.96 -36.25
CA ASP A 43 -17.57 14.15 -37.04
C ASP A 43 -16.14 14.05 -37.58
N PRO A 44 -15.90 14.07 -38.90
CA PRO A 44 -14.57 13.95 -39.49
C PRO A 44 -13.59 15.03 -38.98
N GLU A 45 -14.10 16.21 -38.64
CA GLU A 45 -13.29 17.31 -38.10
C GLU A 45 -12.84 17.02 -36.67
N ALA A 46 -13.70 16.49 -35.83
CA ALA A 46 -13.34 16.08 -34.48
C ALA A 46 -12.30 14.95 -34.48
N GLU A 47 -12.39 14.02 -35.44
CA GLU A 47 -11.41 12.94 -35.60
C GLU A 47 -10.05 13.48 -36.08
N ARG A 48 -10.04 14.46 -36.98
CA ARG A 48 -8.82 15.14 -37.43
C ARG A 48 -8.12 15.84 -36.28
N ILE A 49 -8.84 16.63 -35.49
CA ILE A 49 -8.31 17.34 -34.34
C ILE A 49 -7.72 16.35 -33.32
N LEU A 50 -8.41 15.26 -33.04
CA LEU A 50 -7.94 14.22 -32.12
C LEU A 50 -6.63 13.58 -32.61
N ASN A 51 -6.53 13.28 -33.92
CA ASN A 51 -5.32 12.71 -34.50
C ASN A 51 -4.14 13.69 -34.46
N GLU A 52 -4.38 14.98 -34.71
CA GLU A 52 -3.37 16.03 -34.58
C GLU A 52 -2.88 16.15 -33.12
N ARG A 53 -3.79 16.13 -32.13
CA ARG A 53 -3.44 16.13 -30.70
C ARG A 53 -2.63 14.89 -30.31
N ARG A 54 -2.97 13.72 -30.83
CA ARG A 54 -2.21 12.48 -30.57
C ARG A 54 -0.80 12.55 -31.16
N ALA A 55 -0.64 13.07 -32.37
CA ALA A 55 0.66 13.26 -32.97
C ALA A 55 1.51 14.28 -32.18
N SER A 56 0.88 15.37 -31.73
CA SER A 56 1.52 16.37 -30.87
C SER A 56 1.96 15.75 -29.53
N ALA A 57 1.08 14.99 -28.86
CA ALA A 57 1.38 14.31 -27.60
C ALA A 57 2.53 13.30 -27.73
N GLN A 58 2.60 12.53 -28.82
CA GLN A 58 3.73 11.63 -29.10
C GLN A 58 5.03 12.40 -29.27
N SER A 59 4.99 13.50 -30.03
CA SER A 59 6.17 14.36 -30.24
C SER A 59 6.68 14.97 -28.93
N LEU A 60 5.76 15.43 -28.07
CA LEU A 60 6.10 15.94 -26.74
C LEU A 60 6.81 14.89 -25.88
N LEU A 61 6.32 13.66 -25.87
CA LEU A 61 6.96 12.57 -25.12
C LEU A 61 8.34 12.20 -25.68
N ILE A 62 8.50 12.21 -26.99
CA ILE A 62 9.79 11.94 -27.65
C ILE A 62 10.81 13.01 -27.28
N ASN A 63 10.41 14.29 -27.32
CA ASN A 63 11.26 15.41 -26.94
C ASN A 63 11.63 15.34 -25.45
N LEU A 64 10.65 15.10 -24.57
CA LEU A 64 10.89 14.94 -23.15
C LEU A 64 11.82 13.74 -22.86
N ALA A 65 11.70 12.65 -23.62
CA ALA A 65 12.60 11.50 -23.47
C ALA A 65 14.04 11.82 -23.90
N ALA A 66 14.22 12.71 -24.89
CA ALA A 66 15.54 13.21 -25.26
C ALA A 66 16.14 14.12 -24.18
N ASP A 67 15.33 15.02 -23.63
CA ASP A 67 15.73 15.92 -22.53
C ASP A 67 16.08 15.11 -21.27
N ALA A 68 15.27 14.11 -20.94
CA ALA A 68 15.46 13.27 -19.76
C ALA A 68 16.79 12.49 -19.74
N ARG A 69 17.42 12.27 -20.90
CA ARG A 69 18.77 11.66 -20.96
C ARG A 69 19.84 12.54 -20.30
N ASN A 70 19.59 13.83 -20.24
CA ASN A 70 20.53 14.82 -19.74
C ASN A 70 20.21 15.25 -18.29
N PHE A 71 19.17 14.71 -17.67
CA PHE A 71 18.87 15.02 -16.26
C PHE A 71 20.00 14.52 -15.37
N ASP A 72 20.49 15.37 -14.50
CA ASP A 72 21.55 15.02 -13.54
C ASP A 72 21.05 14.04 -12.47
N ASP A 73 19.79 14.18 -12.04
CA ASP A 73 19.14 13.24 -11.12
C ASP A 73 18.79 11.94 -11.85
N LEU A 74 19.55 10.89 -11.56
CA LEU A 74 19.36 9.55 -12.16
C LEU A 74 18.01 8.92 -11.77
N THR A 75 17.48 9.23 -10.61
CA THR A 75 16.14 8.80 -10.18
C THR A 75 15.07 9.44 -11.06
N LEU A 76 15.14 10.75 -11.24
CA LEU A 76 14.24 11.48 -12.11
C LEU A 76 14.38 11.02 -13.56
N ARG A 77 15.62 10.85 -14.05
CA ARG A 77 15.90 10.33 -15.39
C ARG A 77 15.20 9.00 -15.64
N SER A 78 15.41 8.04 -14.76
CA SER A 78 14.82 6.70 -14.86
C SER A 78 13.29 6.75 -14.82
N ARG A 79 12.71 7.46 -13.84
CA ARG A 79 11.26 7.60 -13.72
C ARG A 79 10.60 8.27 -14.89
N THR A 80 11.22 9.33 -15.40
CA THR A 80 10.71 10.02 -16.60
C THR A 80 10.71 9.08 -17.79
N GLN A 81 11.82 8.39 -18.06
CA GLN A 81 11.95 7.47 -19.18
C GLN A 81 10.96 6.30 -19.09
N VAL A 82 10.80 5.68 -17.91
CA VAL A 82 9.88 4.55 -17.75
C VAL A 82 8.42 4.94 -17.91
N ARG A 83 8.03 6.12 -17.41
CA ARG A 83 6.66 6.62 -17.56
C ARG A 83 6.34 7.02 -18.99
N ILE A 84 7.31 7.59 -19.71
CA ILE A 84 7.17 7.86 -21.14
C ILE A 84 7.02 6.54 -21.92
N ALA A 85 7.85 5.53 -21.60
CA ALA A 85 7.76 4.21 -22.23
C ALA A 85 6.39 3.56 -22.02
N ASP A 86 5.85 3.68 -20.80
CA ASP A 86 4.52 3.19 -20.45
C ASP A 86 3.41 3.84 -21.30
N VAL A 87 3.42 5.17 -21.43
CA VAL A 87 2.42 5.91 -22.21
C VAL A 87 2.57 5.67 -23.72
N LEU A 88 3.80 5.54 -24.23
CA LEU A 88 4.07 5.30 -25.65
C LEU A 88 3.82 3.84 -26.08
N TRP A 89 3.58 2.91 -25.15
CA TRP A 89 3.52 1.48 -25.44
C TRP A 89 2.56 1.11 -26.57
N GLU A 90 1.36 1.66 -26.57
CA GLU A 90 0.36 1.35 -27.62
C GLU A 90 0.66 2.04 -28.95
N ALA A 91 1.42 3.13 -28.94
CA ALA A 91 1.76 3.90 -30.12
C ALA A 91 3.04 3.42 -30.81
N ASP A 92 4.08 3.04 -30.02
CA ASP A 92 5.40 2.62 -30.54
C ASP A 92 6.07 1.65 -29.56
N LYS A 93 5.73 0.36 -29.67
CA LYS A 93 6.23 -0.70 -28.77
C LYS A 93 7.75 -0.85 -28.79
N GLU A 94 8.38 -0.73 -29.96
CA GLU A 94 9.84 -0.91 -30.07
C GLU A 94 10.61 0.22 -29.39
N ARG A 95 10.16 1.45 -29.58
CA ARG A 95 10.73 2.59 -28.88
C ARG A 95 10.48 2.51 -27.37
N ALA A 96 9.28 2.11 -26.96
CA ALA A 96 8.97 1.90 -25.56
C ALA A 96 9.87 0.84 -24.90
N ARG A 97 10.11 -0.30 -25.57
CA ARG A 97 11.07 -1.32 -25.09
C ARG A 97 12.47 -0.77 -24.89
N THR A 98 12.93 0.01 -25.87
CA THR A 98 14.25 0.66 -25.79
C THR A 98 14.33 1.62 -24.60
N MET A 99 13.26 2.39 -24.36
CA MET A 99 13.20 3.31 -23.22
C MET A 99 13.12 2.59 -21.88
N PHE A 100 12.38 1.48 -21.77
CA PHE A 100 12.37 0.65 -20.57
C PHE A 100 13.78 0.14 -20.23
N ARG A 101 14.56 -0.30 -21.21
CA ARG A 101 15.94 -0.73 -20.97
C ARG A 101 16.84 0.44 -20.54
N ALA A 102 16.73 1.59 -21.19
CA ALA A 102 17.48 2.78 -20.79
C ALA A 102 17.11 3.28 -19.39
N ALA A 103 15.81 3.21 -19.04
CA ALA A 103 15.33 3.52 -17.70
C ALA A 103 15.88 2.53 -16.65
N TRP A 104 16.03 1.26 -17.02
CA TRP A 104 16.63 0.25 -16.16
C TRP A 104 18.11 0.56 -15.88
N ASP A 105 18.87 0.87 -16.90
CA ASP A 105 20.30 1.18 -16.75
C ASP A 105 20.50 2.42 -15.84
N ALA A 106 19.66 3.44 -15.98
CA ALA A 106 19.68 4.61 -15.08
C ALA A 106 19.24 4.25 -13.65
N ALA A 107 18.22 3.38 -13.49
CA ALA A 107 17.74 2.91 -12.19
C ALA A 107 18.80 2.11 -11.43
N GLU A 108 19.60 1.32 -12.12
CA GLU A 108 20.69 0.54 -11.54
C GLU A 108 21.71 1.44 -10.85
N ILE A 109 22.10 2.52 -11.54
CA ILE A 109 23.07 3.48 -10.99
C ILE A 109 22.42 4.27 -9.84
N ALA A 110 21.16 4.74 -10.01
CA ALA A 110 20.43 5.49 -8.99
C ALA A 110 20.28 4.69 -7.67
N ASP A 111 19.88 3.42 -7.76
CA ASP A 111 19.73 2.54 -6.60
C ASP A 111 21.07 2.26 -5.90
N LYS A 112 22.16 2.14 -6.66
CA LYS A 112 23.51 1.98 -6.10
C LYS A 112 23.94 3.22 -5.33
N GLU A 113 23.84 4.39 -5.92
CA GLU A 113 24.18 5.67 -5.27
C GLU A 113 23.29 5.93 -4.05
N GLY A 114 22.00 5.60 -4.15
CA GLY A 114 21.07 5.73 -3.03
C GLY A 114 21.49 4.88 -1.82
N ARG A 115 21.95 3.65 -2.03
CA ARG A 115 22.46 2.78 -0.96
C ARG A 115 23.77 3.29 -0.38
N GLU A 116 24.68 3.78 -1.22
CA GLU A 116 25.96 4.35 -0.76
C GLU A 116 25.75 5.58 0.12
N ARG A 117 24.85 6.49 -0.27
CA ARG A 117 24.45 7.65 0.55
C ARG A 117 23.83 7.20 1.88
N LEU A 118 22.91 6.22 1.83
CA LEU A 118 22.29 5.67 3.04
C LEU A 118 23.32 5.11 4.03
N GLN A 119 24.31 4.37 3.55
CA GLN A 119 25.40 3.83 4.39
C GLN A 119 26.25 4.94 5.01
N GLN A 120 26.53 6.00 4.24
CA GLN A 120 27.26 7.18 4.74
C GLN A 120 26.47 7.91 5.82
N ASP A 121 25.17 8.11 5.62
CA ASP A 121 24.28 8.76 6.59
C ASP A 121 24.18 7.96 7.89
N ILE A 122 24.01 6.63 7.80
CA ILE A 122 24.03 5.74 8.97
C ILE A 122 25.34 5.85 9.72
N GLY A 123 26.47 5.81 9.01
CA GLY A 123 27.81 5.93 9.62
C GLY A 123 28.03 7.27 10.32
N GLN A 124 27.58 8.38 9.71
CA GLN A 124 27.68 9.71 10.31
C GLN A 124 26.77 9.87 11.54
N GLN A 125 25.59 9.28 11.51
CA GLN A 125 24.63 9.36 12.62
C GLN A 125 25.05 8.47 13.79
N GLN A 126 25.58 7.28 13.55
CA GLN A 126 26.14 6.42 14.60
C GLN A 126 27.27 7.10 15.38
N ASN A 127 28.09 7.90 14.68
CA ASN A 127 29.18 8.67 15.30
C ASN A 127 28.69 9.88 16.13
N LYS A 128 27.47 10.41 15.85
CA LYS A 128 26.94 11.62 16.51
C LYS A 128 26.10 11.36 17.77
N THR A 129 25.44 10.22 17.91
CA THR A 129 24.35 10.06 18.89
C THR A 129 24.33 8.75 19.68
N GLY A 130 25.28 7.81 19.53
CA GLY A 130 25.21 6.52 20.26
C GLY A 130 23.87 5.79 19.98
N SER A 131 23.78 4.50 20.21
CA SER A 131 22.71 3.54 19.81
C SER A 131 21.24 3.90 20.12
N ARG A 132 20.72 5.04 19.75
CA ARG A 132 19.28 5.33 19.80
C ARG A 132 18.69 5.26 18.41
N GLY A 133 17.65 4.41 18.25
CA GLY A 133 17.03 4.09 16.97
C GLY A 133 16.63 5.31 16.16
N TYR A 134 17.09 5.34 14.92
CA TYR A 134 16.76 6.37 13.93
C TYR A 134 15.72 5.85 12.95
N ALA A 135 14.80 6.71 12.56
CA ALA A 135 14.01 6.47 11.37
C ALA A 135 14.89 6.78 10.14
N VAL A 136 15.43 5.76 9.52
CA VAL A 136 16.18 5.89 8.28
C VAL A 136 15.19 5.79 7.13
N THR A 137 15.11 6.83 6.29
CA THR A 137 14.31 6.77 5.06
C THR A 137 15.09 5.96 4.03
N LEU A 138 14.57 4.80 3.67
CA LEU A 138 15.15 3.96 2.63
C LEU A 138 15.01 4.66 1.27
N PRO A 139 16.07 4.64 0.43
CA PRO A 139 15.97 5.18 -0.92
C PRO A 139 14.90 4.43 -1.71
N PRO A 140 14.18 5.11 -2.62
CA PRO A 140 13.19 4.46 -3.46
C PRO A 140 13.86 3.40 -4.34
N GLY A 141 13.30 2.19 -4.40
CA GLY A 141 13.80 1.12 -5.26
C GLY A 141 13.38 1.36 -6.72
N ILE A 142 14.14 2.15 -7.46
CA ILE A 142 13.78 2.58 -8.82
C ILE A 142 13.74 1.41 -9.79
N ARG A 143 14.67 0.44 -9.69
CA ARG A 143 14.64 -0.78 -10.50
C ARG A 143 13.32 -1.55 -10.36
N ARG A 144 12.72 -1.57 -9.15
CA ARG A 144 11.42 -2.22 -8.91
C ARG A 144 10.28 -1.50 -9.62
N GLU A 145 10.32 -0.17 -9.65
CA GLU A 145 9.33 0.64 -10.38
C GLU A 145 9.40 0.37 -11.90
N VAL A 146 10.62 0.36 -12.47
CA VAL A 146 10.85 0.03 -13.89
C VAL A 146 10.40 -1.39 -14.21
N LEU A 147 10.78 -2.37 -13.40
CA LEU A 147 10.41 -3.77 -13.56
C LEU A 147 8.89 -3.96 -13.57
N ARG A 148 8.19 -3.32 -12.62
CA ARG A 148 6.73 -3.38 -12.53
C ARG A 148 6.04 -2.85 -13.79
N LEU A 149 6.40 -1.65 -14.24
CA LEU A 149 5.80 -1.05 -15.43
C LEU A 149 6.12 -1.83 -16.71
N ALA A 150 7.36 -2.32 -16.85
CA ALA A 150 7.75 -3.16 -17.97
C ALA A 150 6.95 -4.49 -18.00
N ALA A 151 6.83 -5.17 -16.86
CA ALA A 151 6.09 -6.43 -16.75
C ALA A 151 4.59 -6.28 -17.02
N GLN A 152 4.02 -5.11 -16.68
CA GLN A 152 2.61 -4.79 -17.02
C GLN A 152 2.39 -4.67 -18.53
N ARG A 153 3.41 -4.26 -19.28
CA ARG A 153 3.30 -4.07 -20.74
C ARG A 153 3.77 -5.29 -21.54
N ASP A 154 4.88 -5.91 -21.13
CA ASP A 154 5.51 -7.01 -21.86
C ASP A 154 6.09 -8.05 -20.91
N ARG A 155 5.55 -9.27 -20.94
CA ARG A 155 6.04 -10.39 -20.12
C ARG A 155 7.51 -10.70 -20.39
N ALA A 156 7.92 -10.74 -21.66
CA ALA A 156 9.29 -11.11 -22.00
C ALA A 156 10.29 -10.08 -21.48
N LEU A 157 9.95 -8.79 -21.60
CA LEU A 157 10.76 -7.70 -21.02
C LEU A 157 10.76 -7.76 -19.48
N GLY A 158 9.62 -8.07 -18.86
CA GLY A 158 9.54 -8.26 -17.40
C GLY A 158 10.44 -9.39 -16.91
N GLU A 159 10.48 -10.54 -17.60
CA GLU A 159 11.37 -11.66 -17.27
C GLU A 159 12.85 -11.31 -17.54
N GLU A 160 13.16 -10.57 -18.62
CA GLU A 160 14.52 -10.06 -18.91
C GLU A 160 15.03 -9.21 -17.74
N LEU A 161 14.25 -8.21 -17.33
CA LEU A 161 14.63 -7.29 -16.27
C LEU A 161 14.66 -7.96 -14.87
N LEU A 162 13.78 -8.92 -14.63
CA LEU A 162 13.82 -9.73 -13.41
C LEU A 162 15.10 -10.59 -13.36
N GLY A 163 15.54 -11.13 -14.50
CA GLY A 163 16.82 -11.85 -14.60
C GLY A 163 18.01 -10.94 -14.24
N LYS A 164 18.06 -9.73 -14.80
CA LYS A 164 19.08 -8.72 -14.45
C LYS A 164 19.06 -8.35 -12.97
N TYR A 165 17.85 -8.15 -12.41
CA TYR A 165 17.69 -7.85 -10.99
C TYR A 165 18.30 -8.95 -10.10
N LYS A 166 18.04 -10.21 -10.46
CA LYS A 166 18.58 -11.39 -9.76
C LYS A 166 20.11 -11.42 -9.77
N GLU A 167 20.72 -11.29 -10.95
CA GLU A 167 22.19 -11.35 -11.08
C GLU A 167 22.89 -10.28 -10.24
N GLN A 168 22.32 -9.08 -10.18
CA GLN A 168 22.87 -7.98 -9.41
C GLN A 168 22.70 -8.19 -7.90
N THR A 169 21.52 -8.64 -7.47
CA THR A 169 21.27 -8.92 -6.05
C THR A 169 22.18 -10.05 -5.53
N GLU A 170 22.48 -11.04 -6.37
CA GLU A 170 23.44 -12.11 -6.05
C GLU A 170 24.88 -11.58 -5.90
N ARG A 171 25.30 -10.66 -6.76
CA ARG A 171 26.62 -9.99 -6.63
C ARG A 171 26.71 -9.15 -5.36
N GLU A 172 25.67 -8.36 -5.08
CA GLU A 172 25.58 -7.51 -3.88
C GLU A 172 25.54 -8.35 -2.59
N ALA A 173 24.85 -9.50 -2.58
CA ALA A 173 24.79 -10.41 -1.43
C ALA A 173 26.11 -11.17 -1.18
N ALA A 174 26.90 -11.43 -2.21
CA ALA A 174 28.21 -12.05 -2.07
C ALA A 174 29.21 -11.14 -1.32
N ASP A 175 29.02 -9.82 -1.40
CA ASP A 175 29.85 -8.82 -0.71
C ASP A 175 29.45 -8.65 0.77
N VAL A 176 28.26 -9.13 1.22
CA VAL A 176 27.76 -9.01 2.59
C VAL A 176 27.83 -10.37 3.30
N LYS A 177 28.92 -10.64 3.97
CA LYS A 177 29.21 -11.93 4.64
C LYS A 177 28.34 -12.32 5.85
N ASN A 178 27.34 -11.53 6.27
CA ASN A 178 26.55 -11.78 7.48
C ASN A 178 25.05 -11.39 7.33
N ALA A 179 24.32 -12.06 6.45
CA ALA A 179 22.86 -11.97 6.50
C ALA A 179 22.32 -13.00 7.50
N SER A 180 21.93 -12.56 8.67
CA SER A 180 21.16 -13.36 9.64
C SER A 180 19.89 -13.87 8.99
N ARG A 181 19.71 -15.20 8.89
CA ARG A 181 18.45 -15.82 8.43
C ARG A 181 17.36 -15.54 9.46
N ASN A 182 16.47 -14.62 9.14
CA ASN A 182 15.23 -14.42 9.91
C ASN A 182 14.27 -15.57 9.65
N ALA A 183 13.56 -16.05 10.68
CA ALA A 183 12.51 -17.08 10.55
C ALA A 183 11.39 -16.70 9.58
N LEU A 184 11.17 -15.40 9.34
CA LEU A 184 10.29 -14.85 8.29
C LEU A 184 11.04 -14.54 7.00
N GLY A 185 12.38 -14.68 6.98
CA GLY A 185 13.23 -14.29 5.86
C GLY A 185 13.02 -15.19 4.65
N VAL A 186 12.60 -14.58 3.57
CA VAL A 186 12.45 -15.23 2.26
C VAL A 186 13.70 -14.91 1.43
N ASP A 187 14.09 -15.82 0.55
CA ASP A 187 15.10 -15.50 -0.48
C ASP A 187 14.64 -14.25 -1.23
N GLU A 188 15.51 -13.25 -1.33
CA GLU A 188 15.19 -11.95 -1.94
C GLU A 188 14.65 -12.11 -3.37
N ARG A 189 15.07 -13.13 -4.09
CA ARG A 189 14.61 -13.44 -5.45
C ARG A 189 13.15 -13.88 -5.49
N ILE A 190 12.77 -14.75 -4.56
CA ILE A 190 11.38 -15.23 -4.39
C ILE A 190 10.52 -14.03 -3.97
N SER A 191 11.02 -13.26 -3.01
CA SER A 191 10.38 -12.06 -2.49
C SER A 191 10.05 -11.06 -3.60
N GLN A 192 11.02 -10.68 -4.41
CA GLN A 192 10.82 -9.69 -5.47
C GLN A 192 9.85 -10.19 -6.55
N ARG A 193 9.92 -11.47 -6.88
CA ARG A 193 9.00 -12.07 -7.86
C ARG A 193 7.56 -12.07 -7.35
N LEU A 194 7.35 -12.43 -6.09
CA LEU A 194 6.02 -12.42 -5.47
C LEU A 194 5.49 -10.99 -5.24
N ILE A 195 6.35 -10.03 -4.89
CA ILE A 195 5.97 -8.62 -4.82
C ILE A 195 5.50 -8.12 -6.19
N LEU A 196 6.23 -8.43 -7.26
CA LEU A 196 5.83 -8.07 -8.62
C LEU A 196 4.49 -8.73 -8.99
N ALA A 197 4.33 -10.02 -8.69
CA ALA A 197 3.07 -10.73 -8.94
C ALA A 197 1.90 -10.10 -8.16
N GLY A 198 2.11 -9.72 -6.90
CA GLY A 198 1.12 -9.00 -6.09
C GLY A 198 0.73 -7.65 -6.70
N GLN A 199 1.71 -6.88 -7.19
CA GLN A 199 1.45 -5.59 -7.85
C GLN A 199 0.67 -5.75 -9.16
N LEU A 200 0.93 -6.81 -9.95
CA LEU A 200 0.14 -7.13 -11.15
C LEU A 200 -1.29 -7.52 -10.77
N LEU A 201 -1.45 -8.28 -9.69
CA LEU A 201 -2.74 -8.67 -9.17
C LEU A 201 -3.56 -7.45 -8.69
N ASP A 202 -2.94 -6.50 -8.00
CA ASP A 202 -3.56 -5.23 -7.57
C ASP A 202 -3.96 -4.36 -8.76
N ALA A 203 -3.17 -4.39 -9.84
CA ALA A 203 -3.48 -3.70 -11.09
C ALA A 203 -4.60 -4.39 -11.90
N GLY A 204 -5.11 -5.56 -11.45
CA GLY A 204 -6.17 -6.31 -12.11
C GLY A 204 -5.72 -7.30 -13.18
N ASP A 205 -4.40 -7.47 -13.37
CA ASP A 205 -3.83 -8.42 -14.33
C ASP A 205 -3.57 -9.78 -13.64
N THR A 206 -4.64 -10.47 -13.33
CA THR A 206 -4.60 -11.76 -12.59
C THR A 206 -3.83 -12.83 -13.35
N GLU A 207 -3.97 -12.88 -14.68
CA GLU A 207 -3.30 -13.90 -15.50
C GLU A 207 -1.77 -13.75 -15.44
N ARG A 208 -1.25 -12.53 -15.65
CA ARG A 208 0.20 -12.28 -15.54
C ARG A 208 0.70 -12.44 -14.12
N ALA A 209 -0.06 -11.98 -13.12
CA ALA A 209 0.29 -12.18 -11.72
C ALA A 209 0.55 -13.66 -11.42
N ILE A 210 -0.35 -14.53 -11.84
CA ILE A 210 -0.21 -15.99 -11.71
C ILE A 210 1.02 -16.50 -12.44
N GLN A 211 1.23 -16.10 -13.68
CA GLN A 211 2.37 -16.54 -14.50
C GLN A 211 3.72 -16.16 -13.87
N PHE A 212 3.79 -15.01 -13.19
CA PHE A 212 5.00 -14.60 -12.46
C PHE A 212 5.17 -15.33 -11.13
N ALA A 213 4.08 -15.63 -10.42
CA ALA A 213 4.14 -16.32 -9.13
C ALA A 213 4.42 -17.80 -9.24
N ASP A 214 3.80 -18.52 -10.19
CA ASP A 214 3.82 -19.99 -10.29
C ASP A 214 5.22 -20.62 -10.16
N PRO A 215 6.30 -20.08 -10.77
CA PRO A 215 7.62 -20.70 -10.65
C PRO A 215 8.21 -20.75 -9.24
N VAL A 216 7.69 -19.94 -8.30
CA VAL A 216 8.22 -19.80 -6.95
C VAL A 216 7.22 -20.16 -5.85
N LEU A 217 5.98 -20.49 -6.20
CA LEU A 217 4.96 -20.87 -5.22
C LEU A 217 5.24 -22.22 -4.52
N GLY A 218 6.18 -23.01 -5.01
CA GLY A 218 6.66 -24.21 -4.32
C GLY A 218 7.38 -23.93 -3.00
N ASP A 219 7.93 -22.73 -2.82
CA ASP A 219 8.55 -22.28 -1.58
C ASP A 219 7.49 -21.70 -0.63
N ILE A 220 7.15 -22.49 0.40
CA ILE A 220 6.12 -22.12 1.37
C ILE A 220 6.68 -21.11 2.38
N ASN A 221 6.31 -19.85 2.22
CA ASN A 221 6.74 -18.73 3.05
C ASN A 221 5.62 -17.70 3.20
N MET A 222 5.82 -16.69 4.02
CA MET A 222 4.82 -15.64 4.28
C MET A 222 4.33 -14.99 2.98
N GLN A 223 5.22 -14.69 2.05
CA GLN A 223 4.85 -13.94 0.83
C GLN A 223 4.10 -14.80 -0.18
N SER A 224 4.45 -16.10 -0.29
CA SER A 224 3.71 -17.02 -1.15
C SER A 224 2.28 -17.25 -0.66
N ILE A 225 2.09 -17.37 0.66
CA ILE A 225 0.76 -17.52 1.26
C ILE A 225 -0.02 -16.21 1.17
N ASP A 226 0.63 -15.05 1.35
CA ASP A 226 -0.01 -13.74 1.21
C ASP A 226 -0.49 -13.48 -0.22
N PHE A 227 0.35 -13.80 -1.21
CA PHE A 227 -0.05 -13.76 -2.61
C PHE A 227 -1.28 -14.62 -2.89
N LEU A 228 -1.31 -15.87 -2.38
CA LEU A 228 -2.46 -16.75 -2.56
C LEU A 228 -3.71 -16.23 -1.83
N SER A 229 -3.57 -15.63 -0.65
CA SER A 229 -4.68 -15.01 0.08
C SER A 229 -5.27 -13.83 -0.71
N THR A 230 -4.41 -12.98 -1.29
CA THR A 230 -4.83 -11.86 -2.15
C THR A 230 -5.44 -12.36 -3.47
N LEU A 231 -4.85 -13.39 -4.07
CA LEU A 231 -5.40 -14.02 -5.29
C LEU A 231 -6.78 -14.59 -5.02
N ARG A 232 -7.00 -15.19 -3.85
CA ARG A 232 -8.29 -15.78 -3.48
C ARG A 232 -9.42 -14.76 -3.40
N GLU A 233 -9.13 -13.53 -3.01
CA GLU A 233 -10.11 -12.44 -3.01
C GLU A 233 -10.61 -12.10 -4.42
N LYS A 234 -9.86 -12.44 -5.47
CA LYS A 234 -10.15 -12.16 -6.89
C LYS A 234 -10.53 -13.41 -7.68
N ASP A 235 -9.83 -14.51 -7.45
CA ASP A 235 -10.04 -15.82 -8.10
C ASP A 235 -9.78 -16.94 -7.10
N SER A 236 -10.82 -17.34 -6.40
CA SER A 236 -10.73 -18.38 -5.37
C SER A 236 -10.33 -19.75 -5.92
N ALA A 237 -10.78 -20.10 -7.14
CA ALA A 237 -10.48 -21.39 -7.74
C ALA A 237 -8.99 -21.50 -8.10
N ALA A 238 -8.42 -20.45 -8.71
CA ALA A 238 -7.01 -20.41 -9.05
C ALA A 238 -6.11 -20.45 -7.81
N ALA A 239 -6.51 -19.76 -6.73
CA ALA A 239 -5.77 -19.75 -5.46
C ALA A 239 -5.84 -21.10 -4.75
N ASP A 240 -7.04 -21.67 -4.60
CA ASP A 240 -7.27 -22.96 -3.93
C ASP A 240 -6.53 -24.11 -4.62
N GLN A 241 -6.46 -24.09 -5.96
CA GLN A 241 -5.70 -25.07 -6.74
C GLN A 241 -4.21 -25.04 -6.40
N ARG A 242 -3.62 -23.85 -6.30
CA ARG A 242 -2.20 -23.67 -5.98
C ARG A 242 -1.89 -23.99 -4.53
N TYR A 243 -2.79 -23.60 -3.64
CA TYR A 243 -2.67 -24.00 -2.24
C TYR A 243 -2.76 -25.52 -2.05
N ALA A 244 -3.64 -26.22 -2.78
CA ALA A 244 -3.70 -27.67 -2.78
C ALA A 244 -2.38 -28.30 -3.26
N ALA A 245 -1.73 -27.72 -4.28
CA ALA A 245 -0.41 -28.17 -4.73
C ALA A 245 0.66 -27.99 -3.65
N MET A 246 0.66 -26.87 -2.91
CA MET A 246 1.55 -26.66 -1.76
C MET A 246 1.32 -27.72 -0.68
N LEU A 247 0.05 -28.01 -0.34
CA LEU A 247 -0.29 -29.06 0.63
C LEU A 247 0.21 -30.46 0.20
N ALA A 248 0.19 -30.76 -1.10
CA ALA A 248 0.66 -32.03 -1.61
C ALA A 248 2.19 -32.18 -1.54
N THR A 249 2.92 -31.08 -1.73
CA THR A 249 4.40 -31.11 -1.76
C THR A 249 5.04 -30.91 -0.37
N ALA A 250 4.42 -30.18 0.54
CA ALA A 250 4.96 -29.87 1.85
C ALA A 250 5.41 -31.11 2.67
N PRO A 251 4.66 -32.22 2.71
CA PRO A 251 5.09 -33.42 3.46
C PRO A 251 6.35 -34.07 2.92
N THR A 252 6.62 -33.94 1.63
CA THR A 252 7.79 -34.58 0.99
C THR A 252 9.06 -33.73 1.09
N ASN A 253 8.92 -32.45 1.44
CA ASN A 253 10.05 -31.57 1.64
C ASN A 253 10.65 -31.77 3.05
N PRO A 254 11.93 -32.21 3.16
CA PRO A 254 12.58 -32.41 4.45
C PRO A 254 12.74 -31.11 5.27
N GLN A 255 12.74 -29.96 4.62
CA GLN A 255 12.87 -28.65 5.27
C GLN A 255 11.53 -28.12 5.82
N SER A 256 10.41 -28.77 5.49
CA SER A 256 9.10 -28.39 6.05
C SER A 256 9.07 -28.69 7.55
N ASP A 257 8.75 -27.68 8.34
CA ASP A 257 8.73 -27.71 9.79
C ASP A 257 7.43 -27.09 10.37
N ALA A 258 7.43 -26.82 11.66
CA ALA A 258 6.30 -26.18 12.33
C ALA A 258 5.98 -24.77 11.76
N ASN A 259 6.99 -24.01 11.31
CA ASN A 259 6.77 -22.73 10.66
C ASN A 259 6.07 -22.88 9.31
N THR A 260 6.40 -23.92 8.54
CA THR A 260 5.67 -24.27 7.31
C THR A 260 4.18 -24.50 7.61
N VAL A 261 3.88 -25.24 8.67
CA VAL A 261 2.49 -25.49 9.09
C VAL A 261 1.81 -24.19 9.55
N SER A 262 2.51 -23.36 10.32
CA SER A 262 2.01 -22.05 10.74
C SER A 262 1.66 -21.16 9.54
N MET A 263 2.52 -21.08 8.52
CA MET A 263 2.27 -20.33 7.30
C MET A 263 1.06 -20.88 6.54
N LEU A 264 1.02 -22.19 6.30
CA LEU A 264 -0.11 -22.84 5.63
C LEU A 264 -1.44 -22.63 6.38
N SER A 265 -1.42 -22.62 7.73
CA SER A 265 -2.62 -22.38 8.53
C SER A 265 -3.22 -21.00 8.30
N SER A 266 -2.38 -20.03 7.94
CA SER A 266 -2.84 -18.64 7.73
C SER A 266 -3.77 -18.52 6.53
N TYR A 267 -3.53 -19.27 5.44
CA TYR A 267 -4.44 -19.26 4.29
C TYR A 267 -5.87 -19.66 4.65
N ILE A 268 -6.04 -20.58 5.60
CA ILE A 268 -7.36 -21.13 5.95
C ILE A 268 -8.03 -20.35 7.09
N PHE A 269 -7.26 -19.98 8.11
CA PHE A 269 -7.85 -19.50 9.38
C PHE A 269 -7.58 -18.03 9.68
N THR A 270 -6.45 -17.50 9.22
CA THR A 270 -6.01 -16.13 9.54
C THR A 270 -5.36 -15.47 8.32
N PRO A 271 -6.10 -15.30 7.20
CA PRO A 271 -5.51 -14.71 6.00
C PRO A 271 -4.86 -13.37 6.33
N HIS A 272 -3.70 -13.10 5.71
CA HIS A 272 -2.89 -11.90 5.92
C HIS A 272 -2.31 -11.70 7.34
N LEU A 273 -2.44 -12.69 8.23
CA LEU A 273 -1.83 -12.69 9.57
C LEU A 273 -0.93 -13.91 9.72
N TYR A 274 0.37 -13.69 9.87
CA TYR A 274 1.41 -14.72 9.89
C TYR A 274 2.15 -14.73 11.22
N LEU A 275 2.36 -15.92 11.78
CA LEU A 275 3.19 -16.15 12.94
C LEU A 275 4.35 -17.06 12.57
N ALA A 276 5.58 -16.62 12.83
CA ALA A 276 6.79 -17.43 12.70
C ALA A 276 7.45 -17.60 14.07
N PHE A 277 7.81 -18.83 14.39
CA PHE A 277 8.34 -19.24 15.68
C PHE A 277 9.85 -19.45 15.60
N GLN A 278 10.58 -18.94 16.58
CA GLN A 278 12.01 -19.10 16.73
C GLN A 278 12.34 -19.32 18.21
N GLY A 279 12.71 -20.56 18.56
CA GLY A 279 12.79 -20.96 19.98
C GLY A 279 11.48 -20.69 20.71
N ALA A 280 11.55 -20.21 21.94
CA ALA A 280 10.39 -19.82 22.76
C ALA A 280 9.69 -18.53 22.30
N GLY A 281 10.23 -17.81 21.32
CA GLY A 281 9.69 -16.59 20.76
C GLY A 281 8.88 -16.80 19.49
N PHE A 282 8.12 -15.79 19.09
CA PHE A 282 7.53 -15.71 17.76
C PHE A 282 7.43 -14.26 17.28
N SER A 283 7.48 -14.09 15.97
CA SER A 283 7.24 -12.83 15.27
C SER A 283 5.86 -12.87 14.62
N THR A 284 5.16 -11.74 14.66
CA THR A 284 3.86 -11.59 13.98
C THR A 284 4.02 -10.57 12.85
N SER A 285 3.58 -10.93 11.67
CA SER A 285 3.45 -10.04 10.53
C SER A 285 1.99 -9.99 10.08
N GLN A 286 1.49 -8.78 9.84
CA GLN A 286 0.14 -8.57 9.31
C GLN A 286 0.26 -7.77 8.02
N MET A 287 -0.24 -8.35 6.94
CA MET A 287 -0.30 -7.72 5.62
C MET A 287 -1.67 -7.08 5.40
N SER A 288 -1.77 -6.29 4.34
CA SER A 288 -3.05 -5.67 3.96
C SER A 288 -3.96 -6.71 3.31
N GLY A 289 -5.20 -6.83 3.76
CA GLY A 289 -6.19 -7.75 3.23
C GLY A 289 -7.31 -8.02 4.22
N THR A 290 -8.25 -8.85 3.83
CA THR A 290 -9.40 -9.23 4.66
C THR A 290 -8.99 -10.29 5.67
N LEU A 291 -9.06 -9.96 6.97
CA LEU A 291 -8.75 -10.89 8.06
C LEU A 291 -9.90 -11.85 8.39
N ALA A 292 -11.07 -11.66 7.79
CA ALA A 292 -12.23 -12.52 8.04
C ALA A 292 -11.96 -13.97 7.59
N PRO A 293 -12.41 -14.98 8.32
CA PRO A 293 -12.31 -16.36 7.88
C PRO A 293 -12.95 -16.52 6.50
N LEU A 294 -12.22 -17.16 5.59
CA LEU A 294 -12.68 -17.42 4.23
C LEU A 294 -13.60 -18.65 4.21
N ASP A 295 -14.53 -18.70 3.26
CA ASP A 295 -15.30 -19.91 2.97
C ASP A 295 -14.41 -20.90 2.19
N ILE A 296 -13.70 -21.76 2.94
CA ILE A 296 -12.75 -22.74 2.40
C ILE A 296 -13.47 -24.07 2.13
N PRO A 297 -13.30 -24.66 0.95
CA PRO A 297 -13.82 -25.99 0.66
C PRO A 297 -13.40 -27.03 1.72
N ALA A 298 -14.35 -27.84 2.20
CA ALA A 298 -14.09 -28.83 3.25
C ALA A 298 -12.93 -29.77 2.91
N GLY A 299 -12.86 -30.24 1.65
CA GLY A 299 -11.77 -31.09 1.19
C GLY A 299 -10.37 -30.46 1.26
N LEU A 300 -10.29 -29.14 1.04
CA LEU A 300 -9.04 -28.39 1.14
C LEU A 300 -8.61 -28.23 2.60
N ARG A 301 -9.56 -27.95 3.49
CA ARG A 301 -9.32 -27.90 4.93
C ARG A 301 -8.89 -29.26 5.48
N ASP A 302 -9.52 -30.35 5.06
CA ASP A 302 -9.13 -31.72 5.46
C ASP A 302 -7.73 -32.09 4.93
N ALA A 303 -7.38 -31.65 3.74
CA ALA A 303 -6.03 -31.80 3.19
C ALA A 303 -5.00 -31.05 4.05
N PHE A 304 -5.31 -29.82 4.48
CA PHE A 304 -4.44 -29.08 5.40
C PHE A 304 -4.19 -29.86 6.69
N PHE A 305 -5.22 -30.37 7.35
CA PHE A 305 -5.03 -31.11 8.62
C PHE A 305 -4.18 -32.37 8.45
N ARG A 306 -4.36 -33.10 7.35
CA ARG A 306 -3.50 -34.26 7.04
C ARG A 306 -2.05 -33.86 6.82
N THR A 307 -1.82 -32.82 6.02
CA THR A 307 -0.48 -32.28 5.75
C THR A 307 0.17 -31.77 7.03
N ALA A 308 -0.53 -30.97 7.82
CA ALA A 308 -0.03 -30.42 9.08
C ALA A 308 0.33 -31.54 10.08
N ALA A 309 -0.52 -32.55 10.21
CA ALA A 309 -0.24 -33.71 11.07
C ALA A 309 1.00 -34.46 10.62
N SER A 310 1.15 -34.73 9.30
CA SER A 310 2.31 -35.44 8.77
C SER A 310 3.65 -34.73 9.02
N ILE A 311 3.63 -33.38 9.13
CA ILE A 311 4.82 -32.57 9.43
C ILE A 311 5.04 -32.49 10.95
N LEU A 312 4.00 -32.17 11.73
CA LEU A 312 4.11 -31.97 13.17
C LEU A 312 4.35 -33.23 13.98
N LEU A 313 4.00 -34.42 13.44
CA LEU A 313 4.23 -35.71 14.06
C LEU A 313 5.57 -36.34 13.66
N ARG A 314 6.42 -35.64 12.89
CA ARG A 314 7.77 -36.11 12.59
C ARG A 314 8.58 -36.27 13.88
N PRO A 315 9.45 -37.30 13.95
CA PRO A 315 10.38 -37.44 15.05
C PRO A 315 11.24 -36.18 15.22
N LEU A 316 11.52 -35.81 16.46
CA LEU A 316 12.46 -34.73 16.76
C LEU A 316 13.84 -35.07 16.20
N ALA A 317 14.48 -34.09 15.57
CA ALA A 317 15.87 -34.18 15.18
C ALA A 317 16.75 -34.32 16.43
N THR A 318 17.84 -35.11 16.33
CA THR A 318 18.82 -35.17 17.41
C THR A 318 19.47 -33.81 17.66
N PRO A 319 19.78 -33.46 18.92
CA PRO A 319 20.44 -32.21 19.22
C PRO A 319 21.68 -31.96 18.35
N GLY A 320 21.75 -30.82 17.68
CA GLY A 320 22.82 -30.44 16.76
C GLY A 320 22.59 -30.86 15.29
N GLN A 321 21.57 -31.66 14.99
CA GLN A 321 21.17 -32.01 13.62
C GLN A 321 19.89 -31.32 13.15
N ASP A 322 19.23 -30.59 14.03
CA ASP A 322 18.04 -29.79 13.67
C ASP A 322 18.43 -28.61 12.78
N GLN A 323 18.04 -28.68 11.52
CA GLN A 323 18.21 -27.62 10.52
C GLN A 323 16.94 -26.79 10.32
N THR A 324 15.90 -27.05 11.11
CA THR A 324 14.62 -26.33 11.04
C THR A 324 14.73 -24.94 11.70
N THR A 325 13.86 -24.03 11.30
CA THR A 325 13.83 -22.66 11.85
C THR A 325 13.07 -22.59 13.16
N ALA A 326 12.10 -23.49 13.37
CA ALA A 326 11.19 -23.49 14.52
C ALA A 326 11.80 -24.16 15.77
N GLY A 327 12.55 -25.22 15.58
CA GLY A 327 13.06 -26.04 16.68
C GLY A 327 11.96 -26.73 17.51
N PRO A 328 12.33 -27.44 18.59
CA PRO A 328 11.38 -28.13 19.47
C PRO A 328 10.37 -27.19 20.14
N ASP A 329 10.83 -26.01 20.58
CA ASP A 329 9.98 -24.98 21.20
C ASP A 329 8.93 -24.47 20.20
N GLY A 330 9.34 -24.16 18.97
CA GLY A 330 8.43 -23.72 17.93
C GLY A 330 7.41 -24.80 17.54
N GLN A 331 7.84 -26.06 17.48
CA GLN A 331 6.93 -27.18 17.22
C GLN A 331 5.89 -27.32 18.36
N TYR A 332 6.32 -27.22 19.61
CA TYR A 332 5.44 -27.19 20.77
C TYR A 332 4.41 -26.07 20.67
N LEU A 333 4.85 -24.84 20.38
CA LEU A 333 3.98 -23.66 20.30
C LEU A 333 2.99 -23.73 19.14
N VAL A 334 3.40 -24.23 17.97
CA VAL A 334 2.50 -24.41 16.82
C VAL A 334 1.42 -25.45 17.11
N ILE A 335 1.79 -26.60 17.70
CA ILE A 335 0.80 -27.61 18.10
C ILE A 335 -0.15 -27.00 19.15
N LYS A 336 0.36 -26.35 20.19
CA LYS A 336 -0.45 -25.67 21.23
C LYS A 336 -1.43 -24.65 20.63
N ARG A 337 -1.00 -23.88 19.61
CA ARG A 337 -1.84 -22.93 18.89
C ARG A 337 -2.96 -23.61 18.09
N LEU A 338 -2.64 -24.65 17.33
CA LEU A 338 -3.55 -25.23 16.34
C LEU A 338 -4.39 -26.37 16.89
N LEU A 339 -4.04 -26.96 18.03
CA LEU A 339 -4.74 -28.10 18.63
C LEU A 339 -6.25 -27.89 18.76
N PRO A 340 -6.76 -26.73 19.21
CA PRO A 340 -8.23 -26.51 19.27
C PRO A 340 -8.91 -26.59 17.90
N LEU A 341 -8.20 -26.24 16.82
CA LEU A 341 -8.72 -26.37 15.45
C LEU A 341 -8.72 -27.82 14.98
N PHE A 342 -7.68 -28.58 15.34
CA PHE A 342 -7.65 -30.04 15.10
C PHE A 342 -8.80 -30.74 15.86
N GLU A 343 -9.04 -30.38 17.11
CA GLU A 343 -10.15 -30.92 17.90
C GLU A 343 -11.52 -30.63 17.28
N LYS A 344 -11.65 -29.48 16.62
CA LYS A 344 -12.93 -29.07 16.01
C LYS A 344 -13.16 -29.67 14.63
N TYR A 345 -12.11 -29.86 13.84
CA TYR A 345 -12.25 -30.14 12.40
C TYR A 345 -11.53 -31.40 11.90
N ALA A 346 -10.55 -31.92 12.64
CA ALA A 346 -9.76 -33.08 12.19
C ALA A 346 -10.31 -34.40 12.77
N PRO A 347 -9.95 -35.55 12.15
CA PRO A 347 -10.24 -36.86 12.71
C PRO A 347 -9.65 -37.04 14.12
N GLN A 348 -10.39 -37.75 14.99
CA GLN A 348 -10.00 -37.95 16.39
C GLN A 348 -8.62 -38.64 16.54
N GLU A 349 -8.26 -39.53 15.65
CA GLU A 349 -6.97 -40.22 15.66
C GLU A 349 -5.79 -39.26 15.51
N ILE A 350 -5.90 -38.30 14.59
CA ILE A 350 -4.90 -37.25 14.39
C ILE A 350 -4.79 -36.38 15.63
N THR A 351 -5.93 -35.96 16.18
CA THR A 351 -5.98 -35.12 17.37
C THR A 351 -5.33 -35.79 18.58
N THR A 352 -5.60 -37.10 18.77
CA THR A 352 -5.01 -37.90 19.85
C THR A 352 -3.49 -37.99 19.70
N SER A 353 -3.00 -38.23 18.47
CA SER A 353 -1.57 -38.30 18.18
C SER A 353 -0.88 -36.93 18.45
N LEU A 354 -1.51 -35.82 18.06
CA LEU A 354 -0.96 -34.49 18.32
C LEU A 354 -0.96 -34.11 19.81
N ARG A 355 -1.92 -34.57 20.60
CA ARG A 355 -1.88 -34.38 22.06
C ARG A 355 -0.72 -35.14 22.67
N ALA A 356 -0.53 -36.41 22.29
CA ALA A 356 0.60 -37.18 22.75
C ALA A 356 1.95 -36.54 22.35
N GLN A 357 2.04 -36.00 21.13
CA GLN A 357 3.22 -35.28 20.68
C GLN A 357 3.45 -33.99 21.48
N LEU A 358 2.39 -33.23 21.80
CA LEU A 358 2.47 -32.04 22.63
C LEU A 358 2.99 -32.35 24.03
N GLU A 359 2.50 -33.44 24.65
CA GLU A 359 2.96 -33.90 25.96
C GLU A 359 4.45 -34.33 25.91
N ALA A 360 4.84 -35.06 24.86
CA ALA A 360 6.24 -35.44 24.65
C ALA A 360 7.15 -34.21 24.49
N LEU A 361 6.72 -33.24 23.68
CA LEU A 361 7.45 -31.99 23.48
C LEU A 361 7.53 -31.13 24.74
N ALA A 362 6.52 -31.17 25.62
CA ALA A 362 6.57 -30.45 26.89
C ALA A 362 7.76 -30.87 27.78
N SER A 363 8.26 -32.10 27.65
CA SER A 363 9.42 -32.56 28.38
C SER A 363 10.78 -31.99 27.89
N VAL A 364 10.82 -31.48 26.64
CA VAL A 364 12.03 -30.93 26.01
C VAL A 364 11.95 -29.44 25.70
N ALA A 365 10.73 -28.90 25.70
CA ALA A 365 10.50 -27.49 25.47
C ALA A 365 10.99 -26.63 26.66
N SER A 366 11.52 -25.45 26.37
CA SER A 366 11.97 -24.51 27.37
C SER A 366 10.84 -24.04 28.29
N ASN A 367 11.18 -23.65 29.53
CA ASN A 367 10.20 -23.08 30.47
C ASN A 367 9.50 -21.85 29.88
N ASP A 368 10.20 -21.02 29.11
CA ASP A 368 9.65 -19.85 28.45
C ASP A 368 8.58 -20.22 27.41
N ALA A 369 8.79 -21.29 26.65
CA ALA A 369 7.78 -21.79 25.69
C ALA A 369 6.55 -22.36 26.41
N GLN A 370 6.75 -23.10 27.50
CA GLN A 370 5.65 -23.68 28.30
C GLN A 370 4.78 -22.60 28.97
N GLN A 371 5.41 -21.52 29.48
CA GLN A 371 4.75 -20.42 30.18
C GLN A 371 4.21 -19.34 29.21
N ARG A 372 4.40 -19.50 27.91
CA ARG A 372 3.93 -18.53 26.92
C ARG A 372 2.43 -18.31 27.03
N ASP A 373 2.02 -17.03 27.07
CA ASP A 373 0.63 -16.60 27.12
C ASP A 373 -0.18 -17.16 25.95
N ASP A 374 -1.26 -17.88 26.30
CA ASP A 374 -2.16 -18.51 25.34
C ASP A 374 -2.91 -17.49 24.46
N GLU A 375 -3.19 -16.27 24.97
CA GLU A 375 -3.89 -15.25 24.19
C GLU A 375 -3.05 -14.76 23.02
N SER A 376 -1.75 -14.52 23.26
CA SER A 376 -0.82 -14.13 22.18
C SER A 376 -0.71 -15.21 21.11
N LEU A 377 -0.69 -16.48 21.51
CA LEU A 377 -0.66 -17.62 20.58
C LEU A 377 -1.94 -17.76 19.78
N LYS A 378 -3.10 -17.45 20.35
CA LYS A 378 -4.42 -17.55 19.71
C LYS A 378 -4.78 -16.34 18.85
N LYS A 379 -3.87 -15.40 18.65
CA LYS A 379 -4.12 -14.20 17.84
C LYS A 379 -4.70 -14.60 16.47
N GLY A 380 -5.86 -14.00 16.12
CA GLY A 380 -6.59 -14.24 14.88
C GLY A 380 -7.43 -15.52 14.84
N LEU A 381 -7.32 -16.46 15.80
CA LEU A 381 -8.09 -17.71 15.83
C LEU A 381 -9.38 -17.63 16.68
N GLY A 382 -9.57 -16.58 17.40
CA GLY A 382 -10.76 -16.32 18.22
C GLY A 382 -11.33 -14.94 17.95
N PRO A 383 -12.51 -14.64 18.49
CA PRO A 383 -13.06 -13.30 18.41
C PRO A 383 -12.07 -12.32 19.05
N GLU A 384 -11.79 -11.22 18.35
CA GLU A 384 -11.03 -10.12 18.96
C GLU A 384 -11.77 -9.63 20.20
N LYS A 385 -11.01 -9.36 21.29
CA LYS A 385 -11.59 -8.74 22.48
C LYS A 385 -12.33 -7.47 22.06
N PRO A 386 -13.54 -7.24 22.60
CA PRO A 386 -14.25 -6.01 22.33
C PRO A 386 -13.35 -4.79 22.54
N ALA A 387 -13.50 -3.78 21.71
CA ALA A 387 -12.73 -2.56 21.84
C ALA A 387 -12.89 -1.86 23.21
N SER A 388 -14.00 -2.11 23.91
CA SER A 388 -14.24 -1.73 25.31
C SER A 388 -13.24 -2.36 26.27
N ASP A 389 -12.91 -3.64 26.09
CA ASP A 389 -12.00 -4.37 26.99
C ASP A 389 -10.55 -3.83 26.85
N ARG A 390 -10.15 -3.42 25.64
CA ARG A 390 -8.85 -2.81 25.44
C ARG A 390 -8.77 -1.40 26.05
N GLU A 391 -9.84 -0.62 25.96
CA GLU A 391 -9.93 0.69 26.60
C GLU A 391 -9.85 0.53 28.12
N GLN A 392 -10.65 -0.39 28.68
CA GLN A 392 -10.66 -0.66 30.13
C GLN A 392 -9.29 -1.15 30.62
N ALA A 393 -8.64 -2.05 29.90
CA ALA A 393 -7.30 -2.53 30.26
C ALA A 393 -6.25 -1.41 30.27
N LEU A 394 -6.35 -0.42 29.38
CA LEU A 394 -5.47 0.75 29.40
C LEU A 394 -5.78 1.67 30.58
N LEU A 395 -7.06 1.88 30.90
CA LEU A 395 -7.50 2.66 32.06
C LEU A 395 -7.00 2.03 33.36
N ASP A 396 -7.20 0.74 33.55
CA ASP A 396 -6.72 0.00 34.73
C ASP A 396 -5.19 0.11 34.89
N ARG A 397 -4.45 0.08 33.77
CA ARG A 397 -2.98 0.27 33.80
C ARG A 397 -2.60 1.70 34.15
N ILE A 398 -3.35 2.70 33.68
CA ILE A 398 -3.11 4.12 34.03
C ILE A 398 -3.28 4.31 35.54
N ASP A 399 -4.32 3.71 36.13
CA ASP A 399 -4.60 3.83 37.55
C ASP A 399 -3.52 3.15 38.43
N HIS A 400 -2.86 2.13 37.90
CA HIS A 400 -1.80 1.39 38.61
C HIS A 400 -0.36 1.86 38.22
N ALA A 401 -0.22 2.88 37.36
CA ALA A 401 1.07 3.39 36.93
C ALA A 401 1.88 3.97 38.09
N LYS A 402 3.13 3.50 38.25
CA LYS A 402 4.00 3.85 39.37
C LYS A 402 4.76 5.15 39.17
N THR A 403 4.99 5.54 37.92
CA THR A 403 5.78 6.72 37.56
C THR A 403 4.99 7.65 36.62
N SER A 404 5.34 8.95 36.63
CA SER A 404 4.78 9.93 35.69
C SER A 404 5.06 9.51 34.23
N ALA A 405 6.29 9.09 33.93
CA ALA A 405 6.68 8.65 32.59
C ALA A 405 5.88 7.43 32.10
N GLU A 406 5.58 6.46 32.98
CA GLU A 406 4.72 5.33 32.64
C GLU A 406 3.27 5.78 32.38
N ARG A 407 2.78 6.69 33.21
CA ARG A 407 1.42 7.26 33.06
C ARG A 407 1.31 8.05 31.77
N ASP A 408 2.29 8.86 31.42
CA ASP A 408 2.35 9.60 30.17
C ASP A 408 2.32 8.68 28.95
N GLN A 409 3.08 7.59 28.98
CA GLN A 409 3.08 6.60 27.90
C GLN A 409 1.72 5.89 27.74
N LEU A 410 1.06 5.56 28.84
CA LEU A 410 -0.26 4.93 28.82
C LEU A 410 -1.34 5.91 28.37
N ASN A 411 -1.31 7.17 28.83
CA ASN A 411 -2.22 8.22 28.36
C ASN A 411 -2.05 8.44 26.85
N LEU A 412 -0.81 8.45 26.35
CA LEU A 412 -0.53 8.52 24.92
C LEU A 412 -1.12 7.33 24.16
N GLN A 413 -0.91 6.10 24.64
CA GLN A 413 -1.48 4.90 24.01
C GLN A 413 -3.01 4.95 23.95
N LEU A 414 -3.65 5.39 25.02
CA LEU A 414 -5.11 5.52 25.08
C LEU A 414 -5.61 6.65 24.16
N ALA A 415 -4.92 7.80 24.13
CA ALA A 415 -5.25 8.90 23.23
C ALA A 415 -5.17 8.47 21.75
N LEU A 416 -4.12 7.75 21.36
CA LEU A 416 -3.96 7.23 20.00
C LEU A 416 -5.03 6.19 19.64
N PHE A 417 -5.39 5.34 20.60
CA PHE A 417 -6.45 4.35 20.43
C PHE A 417 -7.82 5.00 20.23
N LEU A 418 -8.16 6.01 21.02
CA LEU A 418 -9.40 6.78 20.91
C LEU A 418 -9.43 7.62 19.63
N ALA A 419 -8.33 8.27 19.27
CA ALA A 419 -8.20 9.02 18.02
C ALA A 419 -8.45 8.13 16.80
N GLY A 420 -7.95 6.89 16.81
CA GLY A 420 -8.23 5.90 15.76
C GLY A 420 -9.70 5.54 15.61
N LYS A 421 -10.53 5.74 16.65
CA LYS A 421 -11.99 5.58 16.62
C LYS A 421 -12.73 6.90 16.27
N GLY A 422 -12.05 8.03 16.27
CA GLY A 422 -12.64 9.36 16.15
C GLY A 422 -13.34 9.84 17.43
N ASP A 423 -12.91 9.32 18.57
CA ASP A 423 -13.48 9.69 19.88
C ASP A 423 -12.78 10.94 20.44
N MET A 424 -13.54 12.02 20.68
CA MET A 424 -13.02 13.30 21.14
C MET A 424 -12.33 13.24 22.50
N ARG A 425 -12.62 12.22 23.33
CA ARG A 425 -11.90 11.98 24.58
C ARG A 425 -10.39 11.77 24.40
N ALA A 426 -9.95 11.48 23.17
CA ALA A 426 -8.52 11.43 22.84
C ALA A 426 -7.78 12.70 23.29
N ARG A 427 -8.37 13.89 23.09
CA ARG A 427 -7.79 15.18 23.52
C ARG A 427 -7.65 15.28 25.03
N ASP A 428 -8.61 14.74 25.80
CA ASP A 428 -8.57 14.76 27.25
C ASP A 428 -7.39 13.96 27.79
N TYR A 429 -7.09 12.79 27.16
CA TYR A 429 -5.94 11.98 27.55
C TYR A 429 -4.60 12.58 27.10
N VAL A 430 -4.56 13.27 25.96
CA VAL A 430 -3.38 14.07 25.60
C VAL A 430 -3.09 15.15 26.65
N ASN A 431 -4.13 15.83 27.14
CA ASN A 431 -3.97 16.88 28.16
C ASN A 431 -3.48 16.35 29.53
N LYS A 432 -3.63 15.06 29.81
CA LYS A 432 -3.12 14.39 31.02
C LYS A 432 -1.65 13.99 30.94
N ILE A 433 -0.97 14.21 29.81
CA ILE A 433 0.45 13.95 29.65
C ILE A 433 1.24 15.08 30.30
N ASP A 434 2.10 14.77 31.27
CA ASP A 434 2.89 15.75 32.01
C ASP A 434 4.06 16.32 31.18
N ASP A 435 4.75 15.47 30.39
CA ASP A 435 5.85 15.90 29.52
C ASP A 435 5.31 16.78 28.39
N THR A 436 5.72 18.06 28.39
CA THR A 436 5.20 19.09 27.48
C THR A 436 5.49 18.79 26.02
N ASP A 437 6.69 18.30 25.70
CA ASP A 437 7.09 18.01 24.31
C ASP A 437 6.28 16.84 23.77
N THR A 438 6.11 15.78 24.57
CA THR A 438 5.27 14.64 24.25
C THR A 438 3.82 15.06 24.08
N ARG A 439 3.29 15.90 24.98
CA ARG A 439 1.91 16.40 24.91
C ARG A 439 1.65 17.22 23.64
N ASN A 440 2.52 18.17 23.31
CA ASN A 440 2.38 18.99 22.10
C ASN A 440 2.45 18.13 20.82
N SER A 441 3.41 17.22 20.75
CA SER A 441 3.54 16.32 19.62
C SER A 441 2.33 15.37 19.49
N ALA A 442 1.83 14.83 20.60
CA ALA A 442 0.64 14.01 20.64
C ALA A 442 -0.62 14.77 20.22
N ARG A 443 -0.72 16.07 20.62
CA ARG A 443 -1.85 16.93 20.27
C ARG A 443 -1.92 17.11 18.75
N ALA A 444 -0.82 17.51 18.13
CA ALA A 444 -0.76 17.71 16.67
C ALA A 444 -1.07 16.40 15.91
N TYR A 445 -0.56 15.26 16.38
CA TYR A 445 -0.84 13.97 15.76
C TYR A 445 -2.31 13.55 15.89
N VAL A 446 -2.88 13.66 17.08
CA VAL A 446 -4.29 13.32 17.37
C VAL A 446 -5.23 14.21 16.58
N ASP A 447 -5.02 15.53 16.60
CA ASP A 447 -5.86 16.49 15.88
C ASP A 447 -5.81 16.25 14.37
N GLY A 448 -4.63 16.05 13.79
CA GLY A 448 -4.47 15.73 12.37
C GLY A 448 -5.11 14.39 11.96
N SER A 449 -4.99 13.37 12.82
CA SER A 449 -5.62 12.07 12.59
C SER A 449 -7.16 12.17 12.61
N MET A 450 -7.70 12.87 13.58
CA MET A 450 -9.15 13.03 13.74
C MET A 450 -9.74 13.94 12.66
N ALA A 451 -9.02 15.00 12.24
CA ALA A 451 -9.40 15.85 11.12
C ALA A 451 -9.51 15.06 9.81
N SER A 452 -8.50 14.23 9.51
CA SER A 452 -8.52 13.34 8.34
C SER A 452 -9.69 12.35 8.39
N GLN A 453 -10.00 11.83 9.58
CA GLN A 453 -11.12 10.92 9.78
C GLN A 453 -12.48 11.61 9.62
N ALA A 454 -12.61 12.87 10.06
CA ALA A 454 -13.83 13.66 9.87
C ALA A 454 -14.14 13.83 8.37
N ILE A 455 -13.13 14.13 7.54
CA ILE A 455 -13.30 14.20 6.07
C ILE A 455 -13.71 12.83 5.50
N SER A 456 -13.06 11.75 5.92
CA SER A 456 -13.41 10.39 5.46
C SER A 456 -14.85 10.01 5.78
N LYS A 457 -15.37 10.47 6.93
CA LYS A 457 -16.76 10.27 7.37
C LYS A 457 -17.74 11.30 6.79
N LYS A 458 -17.25 12.29 6.03
CA LYS A 458 -18.01 13.43 5.49
C LYS A 458 -18.65 14.30 6.60
N ASP A 459 -18.03 14.34 7.76
CA ASP A 459 -18.44 15.15 8.89
C ASP A 459 -17.81 16.55 8.78
N THR A 460 -18.48 17.39 7.99
CA THR A 460 -17.98 18.73 7.65
C THR A 460 -17.87 19.64 8.88
N ASP A 461 -18.82 19.56 9.81
CA ASP A 461 -18.82 20.44 10.99
C ASP A 461 -17.64 20.10 11.91
N ARG A 462 -17.36 18.84 12.11
CA ARG A 462 -16.18 18.40 12.88
C ARG A 462 -14.87 18.73 12.15
N ALA A 463 -14.81 18.59 10.84
CA ALA A 463 -13.64 19.01 10.06
C ALA A 463 -13.35 20.51 10.25
N LEU A 464 -14.38 21.35 10.19
CA LEU A 464 -14.26 22.79 10.42
C LEU A 464 -13.93 23.15 11.88
N GLU A 465 -14.39 22.36 12.86
CA GLU A 465 -13.96 22.50 14.24
C GLU A 465 -12.44 22.28 14.38
N PHE A 466 -11.89 21.22 13.78
CA PHE A 466 -10.45 20.96 13.78
C PHE A 466 -9.66 22.04 13.02
N ALA A 467 -10.17 22.56 11.93
CA ALA A 467 -9.51 23.66 11.21
C ALA A 467 -9.37 24.93 12.07
N ARG A 468 -10.30 25.16 13.01
CA ARG A 468 -10.28 26.33 13.90
C ARG A 468 -9.52 26.13 15.20
N THR A 469 -9.58 24.93 15.77
CA THR A 469 -9.12 24.65 17.14
C THR A 469 -8.00 23.62 17.23
N GLY A 470 -7.67 22.95 16.12
CA GLY A 470 -6.67 21.89 16.07
C GLY A 470 -5.25 22.41 15.98
N GLU A 471 -4.30 21.65 16.52
CA GLU A 471 -2.86 21.87 16.33
C GLU A 471 -2.43 21.29 14.97
N LEU A 472 -2.82 22.02 13.89
CA LEU A 472 -2.57 21.62 12.51
C LEU A 472 -1.52 22.51 11.86
N THR A 473 -0.73 21.94 10.93
CA THR A 473 0.13 22.75 10.06
C THR A 473 -0.71 23.55 9.05
N HIS A 474 -0.16 24.61 8.47
CA HIS A 474 -0.86 25.39 7.44
C HIS A 474 -1.26 24.53 6.23
N LEU A 475 -0.43 23.55 5.82
CA LEU A 475 -0.79 22.58 4.77
C LEU A 475 -2.00 21.74 5.18
N GLN A 476 -2.00 21.19 6.40
CA GLN A 476 -3.10 20.38 6.90
C GLN A 476 -4.40 21.18 7.00
N THR A 477 -4.33 22.41 7.48
CA THR A 477 -5.49 23.32 7.59
C THR A 477 -6.02 23.70 6.20
N SER A 478 -5.14 24.10 5.28
CA SER A 478 -5.51 24.42 3.90
C SER A 478 -6.20 23.24 3.22
N TRP A 479 -5.61 22.04 3.32
CA TRP A 479 -6.20 20.83 2.76
C TRP A 479 -7.56 20.51 3.40
N LEU A 480 -7.68 20.61 4.71
CA LEU A 480 -8.91 20.32 5.45
C LEU A 480 -10.06 21.25 5.02
N LEU A 481 -9.79 22.55 4.89
CA LEU A 481 -10.75 23.54 4.43
C LEU A 481 -11.17 23.28 2.96
N ALA A 482 -10.21 22.94 2.09
CA ALA A 482 -10.48 22.61 0.70
C ALA A 482 -11.35 21.33 0.58
N GLN A 483 -11.10 20.30 1.41
CA GLN A 483 -11.95 19.11 1.46
C GLN A 483 -13.35 19.40 1.98
N ALA A 484 -13.48 20.22 3.03
CA ALA A 484 -14.77 20.65 3.54
C ALA A 484 -15.55 21.43 2.48
N ALA A 485 -14.90 22.29 1.71
CA ALA A 485 -15.50 22.98 0.57
C ALA A 485 -16.04 22.02 -0.49
N LYS A 486 -15.27 20.99 -0.88
CA LYS A 486 -15.72 19.94 -1.82
C LYS A 486 -16.97 19.20 -1.34
N LEU A 487 -17.08 18.96 -0.03
CA LEU A 487 -18.27 18.32 0.55
C LEU A 487 -19.51 19.23 0.48
N LEU A 488 -19.34 20.55 0.58
CA LEU A 488 -20.42 21.53 0.61
C LEU A 488 -20.87 22.02 -0.78
N VAL A 489 -20.12 21.74 -1.85
CA VAL A 489 -20.36 22.29 -3.19
C VAL A 489 -21.81 22.16 -3.70
N LYS A 490 -22.49 21.06 -3.33
CA LYS A 490 -23.87 20.77 -3.77
C LYS A 490 -24.94 21.31 -2.81
N THR A 491 -24.58 21.59 -1.56
CA THR A 491 -25.54 21.97 -0.49
C THR A 491 -25.42 23.44 -0.11
N ASP A 492 -24.23 24.01 -0.13
CA ASP A 492 -23.93 25.39 0.25
C ASP A 492 -22.70 25.91 -0.53
N ARG A 493 -22.96 26.36 -1.77
CA ARG A 493 -21.89 26.78 -2.68
C ARG A 493 -21.18 28.05 -2.21
N ASP A 494 -21.89 29.00 -1.60
CA ASP A 494 -21.29 30.26 -1.14
C ASP A 494 -20.34 29.99 0.02
N ARG A 495 -20.75 29.15 0.97
CA ARG A 495 -19.88 28.71 2.05
C ARG A 495 -18.69 27.92 1.53
N ALA A 496 -18.87 27.06 0.52
CA ALA A 496 -17.78 26.33 -0.10
C ALA A 496 -16.73 27.27 -0.71
N LEU A 497 -17.14 28.33 -1.41
CA LEU A 497 -16.22 29.34 -1.96
C LEU A 497 -15.49 30.10 -0.86
N SER A 498 -16.19 30.53 0.22
CA SER A 498 -15.54 31.16 1.38
C SER A 498 -14.47 30.28 2.02
N LEU A 499 -14.72 28.95 2.13
CA LEU A 499 -13.74 28.01 2.65
C LEU A 499 -12.51 27.86 1.73
N ILE A 500 -12.66 28.00 0.43
CA ILE A 500 -11.53 28.04 -0.51
C ILE A 500 -10.68 29.29 -0.30
N ASP A 501 -11.29 30.44 -0.05
CA ASP A 501 -10.56 31.69 0.25
C ASP A 501 -9.78 31.58 1.57
N ASP A 502 -10.40 30.98 2.60
CA ASP A 502 -9.72 30.65 3.86
C ASP A 502 -8.56 29.68 3.65
N ALA A 503 -8.76 28.61 2.86
CA ALA A 503 -7.74 27.64 2.52
C ALA A 503 -6.56 28.28 1.75
N ALA A 504 -6.86 29.20 0.82
CA ALA A 504 -5.85 29.96 0.10
C ALA A 504 -5.07 30.90 1.03
N SER A 505 -5.73 31.45 2.05
CA SER A 505 -5.08 32.26 3.06
C SER A 505 -4.10 31.45 3.90
N GLU A 506 -4.46 30.24 4.27
CA GLU A 506 -3.54 29.29 4.96
C GLU A 506 -2.37 28.88 4.06
N ALA A 507 -2.62 28.57 2.79
CA ALA A 507 -1.56 28.21 1.84
C ALA A 507 -0.50 29.32 1.69
N ARG A 508 -0.91 30.60 1.70
CA ARG A 508 -0.01 31.76 1.61
C ARG A 508 0.86 31.98 2.85
N ARG A 509 0.52 31.35 3.99
CA ARG A 509 1.33 31.39 5.22
C ARG A 509 2.50 30.42 5.20
N ILE A 510 2.48 29.44 4.29
CA ILE A 510 3.58 28.50 4.12
C ILE A 510 4.74 29.23 3.43
N ASP A 511 5.98 29.03 3.93
CA ASP A 511 7.17 29.60 3.29
C ASP A 511 7.25 29.14 1.83
N ARG A 512 7.57 30.06 0.93
CA ARG A 512 7.60 29.76 -0.52
C ARG A 512 8.67 28.74 -0.90
N SER A 513 9.74 28.65 -0.13
CA SER A 513 10.81 27.66 -0.33
C SER A 513 10.45 26.27 0.21
N ASP A 514 9.37 26.17 1.01
CA ASP A 514 8.90 24.91 1.57
C ASP A 514 8.12 24.10 0.51
N PRO A 515 8.44 22.82 0.29
CA PRO A 515 7.69 21.94 -0.61
C PRO A 515 6.18 21.82 -0.29
N ASP A 516 5.77 22.17 0.91
CA ASP A 516 4.36 22.19 1.31
C ASP A 516 3.58 23.34 0.67
N SER A 517 4.28 24.44 0.28
CA SER A 517 3.65 25.59 -0.39
C SER A 517 3.03 25.18 -1.75
N PRO A 518 3.75 24.62 -2.72
CA PRO A 518 3.12 24.15 -3.95
C PRO A 518 2.06 23.06 -3.73
N ARG A 519 2.23 22.14 -2.76
CA ARG A 519 1.21 21.13 -2.42
C ARG A 519 -0.12 21.77 -2.03
N ALA A 520 -0.09 22.79 -1.19
CA ALA A 520 -1.30 23.49 -0.77
C ALA A 520 -2.02 24.14 -1.97
N PHE A 521 -1.30 24.80 -2.89
CA PHE A 521 -1.89 25.40 -4.08
C PHE A 521 -2.41 24.38 -5.09
N PHE A 522 -1.74 23.22 -5.25
CA PHE A 522 -2.28 22.11 -6.05
C PHE A 522 -3.57 21.56 -5.43
N GLY A 523 -3.61 21.40 -4.11
CA GLY A 523 -4.83 21.01 -3.40
C GLY A 523 -5.99 21.98 -3.62
N LEU A 524 -5.72 23.29 -3.63
CA LEU A 524 -6.70 24.33 -3.96
C LEU A 524 -7.16 24.24 -5.41
N ALA A 525 -6.24 24.10 -6.36
CA ALA A 525 -6.57 23.95 -7.77
C ALA A 525 -7.47 22.74 -8.00
N ASN A 526 -7.17 21.60 -7.37
CA ASN A 526 -7.99 20.40 -7.43
C ASN A 526 -9.40 20.63 -6.88
N ALA A 527 -9.52 21.32 -5.73
CA ALA A 527 -10.84 21.63 -5.18
C ALA A 527 -11.64 22.56 -6.09
N LEU A 528 -10.99 23.54 -6.71
CA LEU A 528 -11.60 24.48 -7.64
C LEU A 528 -12.06 23.84 -8.95
N LEU A 529 -11.47 22.74 -9.40
CA LEU A 529 -11.99 21.99 -10.56
C LEU A 529 -13.46 21.58 -10.37
N ALA A 530 -13.88 21.32 -9.14
CA ALA A 530 -15.26 20.96 -8.82
C ALA A 530 -16.17 22.18 -8.55
N LEU A 531 -15.61 23.30 -8.08
CA LEU A 531 -16.39 24.49 -7.63
C LEU A 531 -16.42 25.62 -8.67
N ASN A 532 -15.24 25.98 -9.18
CA ASN A 532 -15.04 27.12 -10.08
C ASN A 532 -13.84 26.85 -11.01
N ARG A 533 -14.14 26.36 -12.20
CA ARG A 533 -13.10 25.96 -13.16
C ARG A 533 -12.17 27.11 -13.59
N ALA A 534 -12.70 28.31 -13.78
CA ALA A 534 -11.87 29.47 -14.10
C ALA A 534 -10.87 29.75 -12.97
N GLY A 535 -11.32 29.68 -11.70
CA GLY A 535 -10.44 29.81 -10.54
C GLY A 535 -9.41 28.69 -10.42
N ALA A 536 -9.68 27.50 -10.97
CA ALA A 536 -8.69 26.41 -11.00
C ALA A 536 -7.47 26.76 -11.85
N TRP A 537 -7.66 27.41 -13.00
CA TRP A 537 -6.55 27.87 -13.86
C TRP A 537 -5.68 28.92 -13.17
N ASP A 538 -6.30 29.86 -12.44
CA ASP A 538 -5.58 30.86 -11.66
C ASP A 538 -4.80 30.21 -10.51
N ALA A 539 -5.43 29.28 -9.79
CA ALA A 539 -4.77 28.55 -8.71
C ALA A 539 -3.59 27.70 -9.22
N MET A 540 -3.69 27.12 -10.42
CA MET A 540 -2.58 26.42 -11.07
C MET A 540 -1.42 27.35 -11.38
N SER A 541 -1.67 28.56 -11.84
CA SER A 541 -0.61 29.56 -12.07
C SER A 541 0.13 29.89 -10.77
N GLU A 542 -0.58 30.02 -9.65
CA GLU A 542 0.04 30.22 -8.33
C GLU A 542 0.78 28.97 -7.84
N ALA A 543 0.24 27.76 -8.08
CA ALA A 543 0.90 26.50 -7.75
C ALA A 543 2.24 26.33 -8.48
N ILE A 544 2.30 26.73 -9.76
CA ILE A 544 3.52 26.69 -10.56
C ILE A 544 4.56 27.70 -10.04
N LYS A 545 4.15 28.93 -9.71
CA LYS A 545 5.04 29.92 -9.10
C LYS A 545 5.59 29.42 -7.76
N ALA A 546 4.76 28.82 -6.92
CA ALA A 546 5.20 28.20 -5.67
C ALA A 546 6.17 27.05 -5.92
N SER A 547 5.89 26.22 -6.93
CA SER A 547 6.76 25.10 -7.33
C SER A 547 8.15 25.61 -7.77
N ASN A 548 8.21 26.70 -8.55
CA ASN A 548 9.48 27.28 -8.99
C ASN A 548 10.29 27.90 -7.84
N SER A 549 9.63 28.26 -6.73
CA SER A 549 10.31 28.77 -5.53
C SER A 549 10.77 27.65 -4.59
N ALA A 550 10.25 26.43 -4.71
CA ALA A 550 10.50 25.30 -3.82
C ALA A 550 11.38 24.24 -4.51
N GLU A 551 12.70 24.41 -4.45
CA GLU A 551 13.69 23.55 -5.18
C GLU A 551 13.50 22.03 -4.94
N LYS A 552 13.01 21.63 -3.76
CA LYS A 552 12.82 20.22 -3.39
C LYS A 552 11.46 19.65 -3.82
N PHE A 553 10.62 20.44 -4.44
CA PHE A 553 9.32 19.95 -4.88
C PHE A 553 9.45 19.15 -6.18
N SER A 554 9.14 17.87 -6.14
CA SER A 554 9.19 16.97 -7.32
C SER A 554 7.84 16.85 -8.04
N GLY A 555 6.74 17.20 -7.38
CA GLY A 555 5.38 16.93 -7.87
C GLY A 555 4.93 15.48 -7.70
N GLU A 556 5.75 14.62 -7.08
CA GLU A 556 5.45 13.21 -6.82
C GLU A 556 5.07 12.95 -5.35
N ASP A 557 5.37 13.89 -4.46
CA ASP A 557 5.20 13.75 -3.01
C ASP A 557 3.82 14.22 -2.54
N GLY A 558 2.78 13.67 -3.10
CA GLY A 558 1.39 13.95 -2.70
C GLY A 558 1.01 13.34 -1.36
N HIS A 559 1.72 13.68 -0.28
CA HIS A 559 1.49 13.10 1.04
C HIS A 559 1.16 14.15 2.09
N LEU A 560 0.26 13.80 3.00
CA LEU A 560 0.03 14.54 4.24
C LEU A 560 0.67 13.76 5.38
N SER A 561 1.71 14.34 5.99
CA SER A 561 2.47 13.69 7.06
C SER A 561 1.95 14.09 8.43
N LEU A 562 1.73 13.09 9.29
CA LEU A 562 1.51 13.25 10.73
C LEU A 562 2.74 12.72 11.46
N ARG A 563 3.32 13.54 12.33
CA ARG A 563 4.53 13.18 13.09
C ARG A 563 4.24 13.12 14.57
N LEU A 564 4.64 12.05 15.20
CA LEU A 564 4.62 11.87 16.64
C LEU A 564 6.06 11.67 17.12
N LEU A 565 6.61 12.68 17.77
CA LEU A 565 7.98 12.69 18.28
C LEU A 565 7.94 12.72 19.81
N THR A 566 8.37 11.63 20.45
CA THR A 566 8.44 11.53 21.90
C THR A 566 9.79 10.93 22.33
N LYS A 567 10.12 11.00 23.62
CA LYS A 567 11.37 10.43 24.16
C LYS A 567 11.50 8.91 23.95
N GLY A 568 10.39 8.20 23.72
CA GLY A 568 10.36 6.74 23.58
C GLY A 568 9.80 6.23 22.25
N MET A 569 9.19 7.10 21.43
CA MET A 569 8.54 6.69 20.19
C MET A 569 8.64 7.79 19.14
N ASN A 570 9.13 7.43 17.96
CA ASN A 570 9.07 8.26 16.78
C ASN A 570 8.16 7.53 15.77
N ALA A 571 7.01 8.09 15.50
CA ALA A 571 6.10 7.56 14.49
C ALA A 571 5.82 8.65 13.45
N VAL A 572 5.90 8.26 12.19
CA VAL A 572 5.49 9.10 11.07
C VAL A 572 4.42 8.33 10.31
N SER A 573 3.23 8.90 10.23
CA SER A 573 2.19 8.43 9.33
C SER A 573 2.16 9.34 8.12
N SER A 574 2.40 8.79 6.94
CA SER A 574 2.35 9.53 5.68
C SER A 574 1.19 8.99 4.85
N ASN A 575 0.16 9.79 4.68
CA ASN A 575 -1.03 9.40 3.95
C ASN A 575 -0.99 10.04 2.55
N PRO A 576 -1.07 9.24 1.48
CA PRO A 576 -1.18 9.79 0.13
C PRO A 576 -2.49 10.57 0.00
N VAL A 577 -2.39 11.75 -0.59
CA VAL A 577 -3.53 12.65 -0.84
C VAL A 577 -3.61 12.89 -2.34
N ALA A 578 -4.65 12.34 -2.96
CA ALA A 578 -4.85 12.49 -4.41
C ALA A 578 -5.04 13.95 -4.85
N ASP A 579 -5.45 14.82 -3.94
CA ASP A 579 -5.63 16.25 -4.24
C ASP A 579 -4.32 17.00 -4.51
N PHE A 580 -3.18 16.43 -4.11
CA PHE A 580 -1.85 16.99 -4.38
C PHE A 580 -1.22 16.39 -5.65
N ASP A 581 -1.93 15.52 -6.35
CA ASP A 581 -1.43 14.86 -7.56
C ASP A 581 -1.40 15.81 -8.74
N VAL A 582 -0.21 16.30 -9.06
CA VAL A 582 0.04 17.18 -10.21
C VAL A 582 -0.43 16.52 -11.51
N ALA A 583 -0.20 15.22 -11.68
CA ALA A 583 -0.56 14.51 -12.90
C ALA A 583 -2.10 14.43 -13.07
N GLY A 584 -2.83 14.12 -12.00
CA GLY A 584 -4.30 14.06 -12.03
C GLY A 584 -4.93 15.41 -12.37
N ILE A 585 -4.40 16.50 -11.85
CA ILE A 585 -4.90 17.86 -12.12
C ILE A 585 -4.65 18.24 -13.58
N PHE A 586 -3.44 18.02 -14.10
CA PHE A 586 -3.13 18.29 -15.52
C PHE A 586 -3.96 17.42 -16.47
N ALA A 587 -4.20 16.15 -16.13
CA ALA A 587 -5.09 15.30 -16.91
C ALA A 587 -6.52 15.87 -16.99
N ALA A 588 -7.06 16.38 -15.87
CA ALA A 588 -8.37 17.00 -15.83
C ALA A 588 -8.43 18.30 -16.66
N LEU A 589 -7.43 19.17 -16.53
CA LEU A 589 -7.35 20.41 -17.30
C LEU A 589 -7.16 20.16 -18.81
N THR A 590 -6.41 19.13 -19.19
CA THR A 590 -6.20 18.75 -20.59
C THR A 590 -7.49 18.40 -21.31
N THR A 591 -8.47 17.81 -20.61
CA THR A 591 -9.78 17.51 -21.19
C THR A 591 -10.60 18.78 -21.50
N GLU A 592 -10.28 19.90 -20.86
CA GLU A 592 -10.95 21.18 -21.07
C GLU A 592 -10.24 21.99 -22.17
N ASP A 593 -8.94 22.23 -21.97
CA ASP A 593 -8.10 22.98 -22.93
C ASP A 593 -6.68 22.41 -22.97
N TYR A 594 -6.39 21.66 -24.03
CA TYR A 594 -5.09 21.03 -24.24
C TYR A 594 -3.95 22.06 -24.38
N GLU A 595 -4.16 23.13 -25.15
CA GLU A 595 -3.11 24.12 -25.41
C GLU A 595 -2.81 24.93 -24.15
N GLN A 596 -3.83 25.36 -23.42
CA GLN A 596 -3.66 26.08 -22.17
C GLN A 596 -2.99 25.20 -21.09
N ALA A 597 -3.35 23.91 -21.00
CA ALA A 597 -2.69 22.98 -20.08
C ALA A 597 -1.19 22.82 -20.42
N LEU A 598 -0.86 22.76 -21.72
CA LEU A 598 0.52 22.67 -22.19
C LEU A 598 1.31 23.95 -21.88
N ASP A 599 0.71 25.12 -22.05
CA ASP A 599 1.34 26.39 -21.72
C ASP A 599 1.61 26.52 -20.22
N LEU A 600 0.68 26.05 -19.38
CA LEU A 600 0.91 25.95 -17.93
C LEU A 600 2.08 25.01 -17.61
N ALA A 601 2.14 23.84 -18.23
CA ALA A 601 3.23 22.89 -18.00
C ALA A 601 4.61 23.46 -18.37
N ARG A 602 4.68 24.30 -19.39
CA ARG A 602 5.91 25.03 -19.77
C ARG A 602 6.34 26.09 -18.74
N GLY A 603 5.43 26.51 -17.86
CA GLY A 603 5.71 27.45 -16.78
C GLY A 603 6.56 26.88 -15.65
N PHE A 604 6.73 25.56 -15.56
CA PHE A 604 7.64 24.97 -14.58
C PHE A 604 9.11 25.17 -14.98
N GLU A 605 9.90 25.71 -14.04
CA GLU A 605 11.35 25.86 -14.20
C GLU A 605 12.09 24.56 -13.86
N HIS A 606 11.57 23.79 -12.88
CA HIS A 606 12.17 22.52 -12.44
C HIS A 606 11.74 21.35 -13.33
N GLU A 607 12.69 20.44 -13.59
CA GLU A 607 12.51 19.30 -14.51
C GLU A 607 11.45 18.30 -14.02
N ALA A 608 11.43 17.99 -12.72
CA ALA A 608 10.57 16.96 -12.17
C ALA A 608 9.05 17.29 -12.31
N PRO A 609 8.55 18.43 -11.83
CA PRO A 609 7.13 18.77 -11.98
C PRO A 609 6.74 19.02 -13.44
N ARG A 610 7.65 19.57 -14.26
CA ARG A 610 7.42 19.75 -15.69
C ARG A 610 7.27 18.41 -16.41
N ALA A 611 8.15 17.45 -16.14
CA ALA A 611 8.06 16.11 -16.71
C ALA A 611 6.75 15.40 -16.33
N ASN A 612 6.34 15.48 -15.06
CA ASN A 612 5.09 14.91 -14.58
C ASN A 612 3.88 15.52 -15.27
N ALA A 613 3.84 16.85 -15.44
CA ALA A 613 2.75 17.56 -16.12
C ALA A 613 2.67 17.15 -17.60
N VAL A 614 3.79 17.17 -18.34
CA VAL A 614 3.85 16.81 -19.77
C VAL A 614 3.43 15.36 -20.00
N ILE A 615 3.88 14.42 -19.15
CA ILE A 615 3.50 13.01 -19.24
C ILE A 615 1.99 12.85 -18.98
N ALA A 616 1.44 13.56 -18.00
CA ALA A 616 0.01 13.51 -17.69
C ALA A 616 -0.87 14.04 -18.83
N ILE A 617 -0.47 15.18 -19.43
CA ILE A 617 -1.13 15.76 -20.61
C ILE A 617 -1.13 14.76 -21.76
N ALA A 618 0.04 14.21 -22.07
CA ALA A 618 0.18 13.27 -23.18
C ALA A 618 -0.59 11.97 -22.94
N ARG A 619 -0.57 11.45 -21.72
CA ARG A 619 -1.33 10.26 -21.32
C ARG A 619 -2.83 10.48 -21.49
N SER A 620 -3.37 11.61 -21.04
CA SER A 620 -4.78 11.96 -21.17
C SER A 620 -5.26 11.91 -22.64
N VAL A 621 -4.44 12.37 -23.58
CA VAL A 621 -4.74 12.37 -25.01
C VAL A 621 -4.57 10.97 -25.65
N LEU A 622 -3.51 10.24 -25.28
CA LEU A 622 -3.16 8.97 -25.93
C LEU A 622 -4.00 7.79 -25.41
N GLU A 623 -4.39 7.81 -24.13
CA GLU A 623 -5.23 6.78 -23.49
C GLU A 623 -6.73 7.09 -23.59
N GLU A 624 -7.13 8.23 -24.19
CA GLU A 624 -8.53 8.54 -24.45
C GLU A 624 -9.15 7.41 -25.28
N LYS A 625 -10.06 6.65 -24.62
CA LYS A 625 -10.69 5.48 -25.24
C LYS A 625 -11.40 5.92 -26.52
N LYS A 626 -11.20 5.17 -27.61
CA LYS A 626 -12.05 5.23 -28.79
C LYS A 626 -13.47 4.77 -28.38
N ASN A 627 -14.26 5.70 -27.85
CA ASN A 627 -15.68 5.44 -27.51
C ASN A 627 -16.51 5.22 -28.75
#